data_9250befdf22a38bbf53c953d06371253
#
_entry.id   9250befdf22a38bbf53c953d06371253
#
_cell.length_a   1.000
_cell.length_b   1.000
_cell.length_c   1.000
_cell.angle_alpha   90.00
_cell.angle_beta   90.00
_cell.angle_gamma   90.00
#
_symmetry.space_group_name_H-M   'P 1'
#
loop_
_entity.id
_entity.type
_entity.pdbx_description
1 polymer ?
#
loop_
_entity_poly.entity_id
_entity_poly.type
_entity_poly.pdbx_seq_one_letter_code
_entity_poly.pdbx_strand_id
1 'polypeptide(L)'
;LDPHLLGPAARDPQAWLTAFRAHAEDLIRQGEAAQEALAANEVTVENKLMRMTLSSGNSIKEITFLQDASRASSSELTMSFRELYAKGGAQVSQGTRSVLVGLAGEDDPSLEAFDRQTPEDVKLAMEESR
;
A
#
# COMPACT_ATOMS: atom_id res chain seq x y z
N LEU A 1 1.44 24.65 -20.32
CA LEU A 1 -0.01 24.39 -20.49
C LEU A 1 -0.26 23.68 -21.83
N ASP A 2 -1.05 22.63 -21.74
CA ASP A 2 -1.45 21.87 -22.94
C ASP A 2 -2.30 22.75 -23.85
N PRO A 3 -1.94 22.89 -25.16
CA PRO A 3 -2.74 23.67 -26.10
C PRO A 3 -4.21 23.24 -26.20
N HIS A 4 -4.52 21.99 -25.95
CA HIS A 4 -5.89 21.48 -25.93
C HIS A 4 -6.72 22.06 -24.81
N LEU A 5 -6.10 22.43 -23.68
CA LEU A 5 -6.77 23.07 -22.56
C LEU A 5 -7.03 24.58 -22.82
N LEU A 6 -6.18 25.20 -23.62
CA LEU A 6 -6.30 26.62 -23.94
C LEU A 6 -7.41 26.89 -24.95
N GLY A 7 -7.68 25.96 -25.89
CA GLY A 7 -8.73 26.11 -26.88
C GLY A 7 -10.12 26.32 -26.31
N PRO A 8 -10.60 25.45 -25.40
CA PRO A 8 -11.89 25.66 -24.73
C PRO A 8 -11.91 26.91 -23.85
N ALA A 9 -10.82 27.20 -23.14
CA ALA A 9 -10.71 28.38 -22.27
C ALA A 9 -10.82 29.68 -23.07
N ALA A 10 -10.28 29.71 -24.30
CA ALA A 10 -10.35 30.89 -25.16
C ALA A 10 -11.78 31.16 -25.66
N ARG A 11 -12.62 30.13 -25.77
CA ARG A 11 -14.01 30.25 -26.25
C ARG A 11 -14.98 30.56 -25.11
N ASP A 12 -14.82 29.85 -23.98
CA ASP A 12 -15.69 30.02 -22.82
C ASP A 12 -14.89 29.77 -21.54
N PRO A 13 -14.31 30.82 -20.96
CA PRO A 13 -13.51 30.69 -19.74
C PRO A 13 -14.30 30.12 -18.54
N GLN A 14 -15.58 30.39 -18.46
CA GLN A 14 -16.41 29.90 -17.36
C GLN A 14 -16.66 28.38 -17.45
N ALA A 15 -16.94 27.89 -18.67
CA ALA A 15 -17.11 26.46 -18.87
C ALA A 15 -15.80 25.71 -18.57
N TRP A 16 -14.67 26.26 -18.96
CA TRP A 16 -13.35 25.69 -18.66
C TRP A 16 -13.10 25.64 -17.14
N LEU A 17 -13.39 26.74 -16.42
CA LEU A 17 -13.21 26.78 -14.96
C LEU A 17 -14.11 25.76 -14.26
N THR A 18 -15.35 25.61 -14.71
CA THR A 18 -16.28 24.63 -14.15
C THR A 18 -15.76 23.20 -14.37
N ALA A 19 -15.28 22.90 -15.56
CA ALA A 19 -14.70 21.60 -15.88
C ALA A 19 -13.42 21.34 -15.06
N PHE A 20 -12.57 22.34 -14.91
CA PHE A 20 -11.36 22.24 -14.10
C PHE A 20 -11.66 21.97 -12.63
N ARG A 21 -12.64 22.67 -12.06
CA ARG A 21 -13.06 22.46 -10.67
C ARG A 21 -13.63 21.05 -10.46
N ALA A 22 -14.48 20.59 -11.37
CA ALA A 22 -15.04 19.25 -11.29
C ALA A 22 -13.94 18.19 -11.34
N HIS A 23 -12.95 18.37 -12.20
CA HIS A 23 -11.83 17.45 -12.30
C HIS A 23 -10.96 17.47 -11.04
N ALA A 24 -10.68 18.66 -10.50
CA ALA A 24 -9.92 18.83 -9.27
C ALA A 24 -10.63 18.17 -8.07
N GLU A 25 -11.93 18.37 -7.94
CA GLU A 25 -12.75 17.74 -6.89
C GLU A 25 -12.73 16.22 -7.01
N ASP A 26 -12.76 15.70 -8.23
CA ASP A 26 -12.70 14.27 -8.51
C ASP A 26 -11.34 13.68 -8.06
N LEU A 27 -10.25 14.36 -8.37
CA LEU A 27 -8.92 13.96 -7.95
C LEU A 27 -8.79 13.96 -6.42
N ILE A 28 -9.36 14.95 -5.74
CA ILE A 28 -9.34 15.02 -4.28
C ILE A 28 -10.10 13.84 -3.69
N ARG A 29 -11.30 13.53 -4.21
CA ARG A 29 -12.08 12.37 -3.74
C ARG A 29 -11.36 11.05 -3.97
N GLN A 30 -10.70 10.89 -5.11
CA GLN A 30 -9.90 9.70 -5.40
C GLN A 30 -8.73 9.58 -4.43
N GLY A 31 -8.05 10.68 -4.13
CA GLY A 31 -6.97 10.72 -3.16
C GLY A 31 -7.43 10.36 -1.74
N GLU A 32 -8.56 10.90 -1.31
CA GLU A 32 -9.15 10.58 -0.01
C GLU A 32 -9.54 9.11 0.09
N ALA A 33 -10.18 8.56 -0.95
CA ALA A 33 -10.55 7.16 -1.01
C ALA A 33 -9.33 6.25 -0.97
N ALA A 34 -8.25 6.64 -1.65
CA ALA A 34 -6.99 5.91 -1.62
C ALA A 34 -6.37 5.91 -0.23
N GLN A 35 -6.36 7.06 0.45
CA GLN A 35 -5.84 7.16 1.81
C GLN A 35 -6.64 6.31 2.79
N GLU A 36 -7.95 6.30 2.68
CA GLU A 36 -8.81 5.44 3.49
C GLU A 36 -8.53 3.96 3.24
N ALA A 37 -8.41 3.57 1.97
CA ALA A 37 -8.12 2.20 1.60
C ALA A 37 -6.73 1.75 2.11
N LEU A 38 -5.73 2.62 2.01
CA LEU A 38 -4.39 2.34 2.53
C LEU A 38 -4.38 2.27 4.07
N ALA A 39 -5.11 3.15 4.73
CA ALA A 39 -5.22 3.14 6.20
C ALA A 39 -5.95 1.89 6.70
N ALA A 40 -6.92 1.39 5.94
CA ALA A 40 -7.65 0.16 6.27
C ALA A 40 -6.86 -1.11 5.93
N ASN A 41 -5.74 -0.99 5.20
CA ASN A 41 -4.94 -2.12 4.78
C ASN A 41 -4.05 -2.61 5.93
N GLU A 42 -4.66 -3.30 6.87
CA GLU A 42 -3.96 -3.95 7.98
C GLU A 42 -4.02 -5.45 7.80
N VAL A 43 -2.93 -6.11 8.13
CA VAL A 43 -2.82 -7.57 8.06
C VAL A 43 -2.31 -8.09 9.39
N THR A 44 -2.97 -9.11 9.92
CA THR A 44 -2.53 -9.82 11.11
C THR A 44 -2.07 -11.21 10.70
N VAL A 45 -0.85 -11.54 11.08
CA VAL A 45 -0.25 -12.86 10.86
C VAL A 45 0.22 -13.43 12.20
N GLU A 46 0.18 -14.75 12.33
CA GLU A 46 0.64 -15.38 13.56
C GLU A 46 1.29 -16.72 13.29
N ASN A 47 2.14 -17.11 14.22
CA ASN A 47 2.68 -18.46 14.32
C ASN A 47 2.57 -18.94 15.77
N LYS A 48 3.30 -19.97 16.16
CA LYS A 48 3.24 -20.52 17.53
C LYS A 48 3.74 -19.55 18.59
N LEU A 49 4.64 -18.63 18.22
CA LEU A 49 5.37 -17.79 19.16
C LEU A 49 4.83 -16.38 19.27
N MET A 50 4.28 -15.84 18.19
CA MET A 50 3.84 -14.44 18.18
C MET A 50 2.75 -14.18 17.15
N ARG A 51 2.04 -13.07 17.38
CA ARG A 51 1.07 -12.48 16.46
C ARG A 51 1.55 -11.09 16.12
N MET A 52 1.51 -10.73 14.84
CA MET A 52 2.00 -9.45 14.35
C MET A 52 0.95 -8.79 13.47
N THR A 53 0.66 -7.52 13.70
CA THR A 53 -0.20 -6.70 12.85
C THR A 53 0.65 -5.67 12.14
N LEU A 54 0.53 -5.64 10.81
CA LEU A 54 1.24 -4.70 9.95
C LEU A 54 0.24 -3.82 9.21
N SER A 55 0.66 -2.61 8.90
CA SER A 55 -0.11 -1.65 8.11
C SER A 55 0.68 -1.26 6.87
N SER A 56 0.07 -0.41 6.03
CA SER A 56 0.70 0.10 4.81
C SER A 56 2.10 0.67 5.10
N GLY A 57 3.02 0.44 4.17
CA GLY A 57 4.42 0.81 4.35
C GLY A 57 5.19 -0.19 5.20
N ASN A 58 4.64 -1.38 5.44
CA ASN A 58 5.23 -2.44 6.23
C ASN A 58 5.54 -2.02 7.68
N SER A 59 4.75 -1.08 8.21
CA SER A 59 4.86 -0.65 9.60
C SER A 59 4.27 -1.72 10.52
N ILE A 60 5.01 -2.08 11.55
CA ILE A 60 4.53 -2.97 12.59
C ILE A 60 3.68 -2.14 13.55
N LYS A 61 2.40 -2.47 13.64
CA LYS A 61 1.46 -1.78 14.50
C LYS A 61 1.38 -2.41 15.88
N GLU A 62 1.47 -3.73 15.94
CA GLU A 62 1.38 -4.47 17.17
C GLU A 62 2.12 -5.80 17.05
N ILE A 63 2.78 -6.20 18.12
CA ILE A 63 3.34 -7.54 18.28
C ILE A 63 2.88 -8.08 19.63
N THR A 64 2.27 -9.25 19.61
CA THR A 64 1.87 -9.97 20.82
C THR A 64 2.63 -11.29 20.89
N PHE A 65 3.38 -11.50 21.97
CA PHE A 65 4.03 -12.78 22.20
C PHE A 65 3.03 -13.76 22.79
N LEU A 66 2.99 -14.96 22.20
CA LEU A 66 2.08 -16.02 22.62
C LEU A 66 2.75 -16.87 23.71
N GLN A 67 1.99 -17.77 24.30
CA GLN A 67 2.44 -18.55 25.45
C GLN A 67 3.76 -19.29 25.22
N ASP A 68 3.92 -19.89 24.04
CA ASP A 68 5.12 -20.64 23.71
C ASP A 68 6.39 -19.79 23.57
N ALA A 69 6.23 -18.47 23.42
CA ALA A 69 7.37 -17.55 23.30
C ALA A 69 8.23 -17.54 24.55
N SER A 70 7.65 -17.79 25.73
CA SER A 70 8.41 -17.82 26.98
C SER A 70 9.42 -18.97 27.05
N ARG A 71 9.24 -20.00 26.24
CA ARG A 71 10.12 -21.17 26.17
C ARG A 71 11.05 -21.14 24.96
N ALA A 72 10.91 -20.15 24.10
CA ALA A 72 11.69 -20.04 22.88
C ALA A 72 13.05 -19.40 23.16
N SER A 73 14.06 -19.81 22.40
CA SER A 73 15.36 -19.16 22.41
C SER A 73 15.31 -17.84 21.65
N SER A 74 16.32 -16.99 21.85
CA SER A 74 16.41 -15.74 21.09
C SER A 74 16.52 -15.99 19.60
N SER A 75 17.18 -17.07 19.18
CA SER A 75 17.27 -17.46 17.76
C SER A 75 15.90 -17.83 17.20
N GLU A 76 15.10 -18.59 17.94
CA GLU A 76 13.77 -18.98 17.54
C GLU A 76 12.85 -17.78 17.42
N LEU A 77 12.92 -16.84 18.38
CA LEU A 77 12.13 -15.61 18.33
C LEU A 77 12.53 -14.74 17.13
N THR A 78 13.81 -14.64 16.82
CA THR A 78 14.32 -13.88 15.67
C THR A 78 13.82 -14.48 14.36
N MET A 79 13.92 -15.78 14.20
CA MET A 79 13.44 -16.46 13.00
C MET A 79 11.92 -16.32 12.85
N SER A 80 11.20 -16.45 13.95
CA SER A 80 9.75 -16.29 13.98
C SER A 80 9.34 -14.89 13.55
N PHE A 81 10.03 -13.88 14.06
CA PHE A 81 9.81 -12.49 13.69
C PHE A 81 10.03 -12.27 12.18
N ARG A 82 11.15 -12.77 11.64
CA ARG A 82 11.46 -12.63 10.22
C ARG A 82 10.42 -13.30 9.34
N GLU A 83 9.99 -14.49 9.73
CA GLU A 83 8.96 -15.23 9.00
C GLU A 83 7.65 -14.43 8.94
N LEU A 84 7.19 -13.95 10.09
CA LEU A 84 5.95 -13.19 10.15
C LEU A 84 6.05 -11.83 9.45
N TYR A 85 7.17 -11.16 9.60
CA TYR A 85 7.38 -9.87 8.93
C TYR A 85 7.36 -10.02 7.42
N ALA A 86 8.04 -11.04 6.88
CA ALA A 86 8.03 -11.31 5.45
C ALA A 86 6.64 -11.67 4.95
N LYS A 87 5.95 -12.56 5.64
CA LYS A 87 4.60 -12.99 5.29
C LYS A 87 3.58 -11.86 5.36
N GLY A 88 3.58 -11.13 6.49
CA GLY A 88 2.67 -10.00 6.68
C GLY A 88 3.00 -8.85 5.76
N GLY A 89 4.29 -8.56 5.56
CA GLY A 89 4.75 -7.53 4.64
C GLY A 89 4.35 -7.81 3.20
N ALA A 90 4.41 -9.06 2.77
CA ALA A 90 3.94 -9.46 1.44
C ALA A 90 2.45 -9.19 1.26
N GLN A 91 1.64 -9.56 2.25
CA GLN A 91 0.18 -9.35 2.20
C GLN A 91 -0.16 -7.86 2.21
N VAL A 92 0.50 -7.06 3.05
CA VAL A 92 0.30 -5.60 3.08
C VAL A 92 0.71 -4.97 1.76
N SER A 93 1.86 -5.35 1.21
CA SER A 93 2.36 -4.82 -0.06
C SER A 93 1.44 -5.17 -1.23
N GLN A 94 0.88 -6.37 -1.27
CA GLN A 94 -0.10 -6.76 -2.27
C GLN A 94 -1.37 -5.91 -2.16
N GLY A 95 -1.85 -5.66 -0.96
CA GLY A 95 -3.01 -4.81 -0.72
C GLY A 95 -2.75 -3.37 -1.15
N THR A 96 -1.59 -2.82 -0.83
CA THR A 96 -1.18 -1.49 -1.25
C THR A 96 -1.08 -1.40 -2.76
N ARG A 97 -0.47 -2.40 -3.40
CA ARG A 97 -0.36 -2.45 -4.85
C ARG A 97 -1.73 -2.50 -5.52
N SER A 98 -2.66 -3.26 -4.96
CA SER A 98 -4.03 -3.34 -5.47
C SER A 98 -4.73 -1.98 -5.44
N VAL A 99 -4.53 -1.21 -4.38
CA VAL A 99 -5.08 0.16 -4.29
C VAL A 99 -4.47 1.06 -5.37
N LEU A 100 -3.15 1.00 -5.56
CA LEU A 100 -2.45 1.81 -6.57
C LEU A 100 -2.88 1.43 -7.99
N VAL A 101 -3.03 0.15 -8.28
CA VAL A 101 -3.52 -0.33 -9.59
C VAL A 101 -4.93 0.19 -9.84
N GLY A 102 -5.80 0.16 -8.84
CA GLY A 102 -7.16 0.67 -8.95
C GLY A 102 -7.23 2.16 -9.26
N LEU A 103 -6.23 2.95 -8.84
CA LEU A 103 -6.19 4.39 -9.06
C LEU A 103 -5.51 4.77 -10.38
N ALA A 104 -4.35 4.17 -10.66
CA ALA A 104 -3.43 4.62 -11.70
C ALA A 104 -3.35 3.70 -12.91
N GLY A 105 -3.81 2.46 -12.79
CA GLY A 105 -3.63 1.44 -13.81
C GLY A 105 -2.30 0.70 -13.68
N GLU A 106 -2.18 -0.43 -14.36
CA GLU A 106 -1.02 -1.32 -14.24
C GLU A 106 0.28 -0.75 -14.80
N ASP A 107 0.17 0.14 -15.79
CA ASP A 107 1.33 0.68 -16.52
C ASP A 107 1.83 2.00 -15.94
N ASP A 108 1.31 2.43 -14.79
CA ASP A 108 1.71 3.70 -14.20
C ASP A 108 3.13 3.62 -13.61
N PRO A 109 4.01 4.62 -13.88
CA PRO A 109 5.36 4.64 -13.34
C PRO A 109 5.45 4.60 -11.81
N SER A 110 4.40 5.04 -11.10
CA SER A 110 4.37 4.98 -9.63
C SER A 110 4.40 3.56 -9.12
N LEU A 111 3.90 2.58 -9.86
CA LEU A 111 3.99 1.17 -9.50
C LEU A 111 5.42 0.66 -9.56
N GLU A 112 6.20 1.08 -10.55
CA GLU A 112 7.61 0.73 -10.63
C GLU A 112 8.38 1.29 -9.44
N ALA A 113 8.10 2.54 -9.06
CA ALA A 113 8.73 3.17 -7.91
C ALA A 113 8.38 2.42 -6.61
N PHE A 114 7.11 2.02 -6.46
CA PHE A 114 6.66 1.22 -5.34
C PHE A 114 7.38 -0.13 -5.28
N ASP A 115 7.43 -0.84 -6.40
CA ASP A 115 8.07 -2.16 -6.47
C ASP A 115 9.57 -2.07 -6.16
N ARG A 116 10.24 -1.00 -6.56
CA ARG A 116 11.65 -0.77 -6.25
C ARG A 116 11.91 -0.49 -4.76
N GLN A 117 10.97 0.15 -4.09
CA GLN A 117 11.08 0.46 -2.66
C GLN A 117 10.73 -0.71 -1.76
N THR A 118 10.08 -1.74 -2.29
CA THR A 118 9.70 -2.92 -1.52
C THR A 118 10.95 -3.74 -1.19
N PRO A 119 11.17 -4.11 0.09
CA PRO A 119 12.30 -4.97 0.45
C PRO A 119 12.30 -6.29 -0.31
N GLU A 120 13.48 -6.79 -0.63
CA GLU A 120 13.62 -8.01 -1.43
C GLU A 120 12.99 -9.23 -0.77
N ASP A 121 13.13 -9.36 0.56
CA ASP A 121 12.50 -10.45 1.31
C ASP A 121 10.98 -10.44 1.16
N VAL A 122 10.38 -9.25 1.16
CA VAL A 122 8.95 -9.08 0.95
C VAL A 122 8.57 -9.42 -0.48
N LYS A 123 9.37 -9.01 -1.46
CA LYS A 123 9.14 -9.36 -2.88
C LYS A 123 9.14 -10.87 -3.10
N LEU A 124 10.09 -11.58 -2.51
CA LEU A 124 10.16 -13.03 -2.61
C LEU A 124 8.93 -13.69 -2.00
N ALA A 125 8.47 -13.22 -0.84
CA ALA A 125 7.26 -13.71 -0.21
C ALA A 125 6.01 -13.43 -1.05
N MET A 126 5.96 -12.28 -1.73
CA MET A 126 4.87 -11.95 -2.66
C MET A 126 4.83 -12.92 -3.85
N GLU A 127 5.98 -13.27 -4.40
CA GLU A 127 6.09 -14.24 -5.50
C GLU A 127 5.64 -15.62 -5.08
N GLU A 128 6.01 -16.06 -3.90
CA GLU A 128 5.58 -17.35 -3.34
C GLU A 128 4.07 -17.42 -3.09
N SER A 129 3.45 -16.26 -2.81
CA SER A 129 2.02 -16.18 -2.52
C SER A 129 1.13 -16.15 -3.76
N ARG A 130 1.70 -16.03 -4.95
CA ARG A 130 0.94 -15.99 -6.21
C ARG A 130 0.51 -17.37 -6.70
#